data_18dcffb9c7a748d16e01142ba2257c15
#
_entry.id   18dcffb9c7a748d16e01142ba2257c15
#
_cell.length_a   1.000
_cell.length_b   1.000
_cell.length_c   1.000
_cell.angle_alpha   90.00
_cell.angle_beta   90.00
_cell.angle_gamma   90.00
#
_symmetry.space_group_name_H-M   'P 1'
#
loop_
_entity.id
_entity.type
_entity.pdbx_description
1 polymer ?
#
loop_
_entity_poly.entity_id
_entity_poly.type
_entity_poly.pdbx_seq_one_letter_code
_entity_poly.pdbx_strand_id
1 'polypeptide(L)'
;MGQKEALQLFEDKKIRTSWSEEDEKWYFSIVDIVGVLTDQPTPKRASTYWSVLKTRLKEEGAEELLTNCKRLKLLSADGKHHPTDVADIQTVFRIIQSVPSSKAEPIKQWMARVASDRVDEMQDPELAIDRGYAYYRSRVFRGMDQ
;
A
#
# COMPACT_ATOMS: atom_id res chain seq x y z
N MET A 1 5.17 -14.48 -3.28
CA MET A 1 3.84 -14.01 -2.85
C MET A 1 2.99 -13.73 -4.08
N GLY A 2 1.79 -14.30 -4.12
CA GLY A 2 0.86 -14.05 -5.21
C GLY A 2 0.11 -12.74 -5.02
N GLN A 3 -0.50 -12.27 -6.10
CA GLN A 3 -1.31 -11.05 -6.10
C GLN A 3 -2.42 -11.11 -5.05
N LYS A 4 -3.12 -12.24 -4.95
CA LYS A 4 -4.20 -12.47 -3.99
C LYS A 4 -3.70 -12.35 -2.55
N GLU A 5 -2.52 -12.88 -2.28
CA GLU A 5 -1.90 -12.83 -0.96
C GLU A 5 -1.50 -11.40 -0.58
N ALA A 6 -0.97 -10.64 -1.54
CA ALA A 6 -0.61 -9.24 -1.32
C ALA A 6 -1.82 -8.40 -0.96
N LEU A 7 -2.94 -8.56 -1.68
CA LEU A 7 -4.18 -7.87 -1.38
C LEU A 7 -4.76 -8.28 -0.03
N GLN A 8 -4.66 -9.57 0.31
CA GLN A 8 -5.14 -10.09 1.58
C GLN A 8 -4.39 -9.48 2.77
N LEU A 9 -3.10 -9.18 2.63
CA LEU A 9 -2.33 -8.55 3.69
C LEU A 9 -2.86 -7.17 4.06
N PHE A 10 -3.33 -6.40 3.07
CA PHE A 10 -4.00 -5.13 3.34
C PHE A 10 -5.35 -5.34 4.04
N GLU A 11 -6.12 -6.35 3.60
CA GLU A 11 -7.42 -6.67 4.20
C GLU A 11 -7.27 -7.21 5.63
N ASP A 12 -6.24 -8.00 5.90
CA ASP A 12 -5.98 -8.57 7.22
C ASP A 12 -5.43 -7.55 8.21
N LYS A 13 -5.28 -6.31 7.79
CA LYS A 13 -4.84 -5.19 8.64
C LYS A 13 -3.46 -5.39 9.27
N LYS A 14 -2.58 -6.16 8.62
CA LYS A 14 -1.18 -6.25 9.03
C LYS A 14 -0.42 -4.96 8.79
N ILE A 15 -0.98 -4.09 7.96
CA ILE A 15 -0.46 -2.77 7.68
C ILE A 15 -1.31 -1.77 8.45
N ARG A 16 -0.68 -1.07 9.38
CA ARG A 16 -1.37 -0.07 10.19
C ARG A 16 -1.80 1.10 9.31
N THR A 17 -3.00 1.59 9.57
CA THR A 17 -3.61 2.68 8.80
C THR A 17 -4.16 3.74 9.73
N SER A 18 -4.31 4.95 9.23
CA SER A 18 -4.92 6.06 9.95
C SER A 18 -5.75 6.90 9.00
N TRP A 19 -6.96 7.22 9.39
CA TRP A 19 -7.82 8.12 8.63
C TRP A 19 -7.52 9.57 9.01
N SER A 20 -7.35 10.43 8.02
CA SER A 20 -7.20 11.88 8.22
C SER A 20 -8.50 12.58 7.81
N GLU A 21 -9.20 13.16 8.78
CA GLU A 21 -10.40 13.96 8.49
C GLU A 21 -10.04 15.25 7.77
N GLU A 22 -8.89 15.83 8.11
CA GLU A 22 -8.41 17.07 7.49
C GLU A 22 -8.16 16.88 5.99
N ASP A 23 -7.49 15.79 5.62
CA ASP A 23 -7.12 15.50 4.23
C ASP A 23 -8.16 14.62 3.53
N GLU A 24 -9.12 14.08 4.27
CA GLU A 24 -10.15 13.17 3.78
C GLU A 24 -9.58 11.97 3.04
N LYS A 25 -8.55 11.34 3.61
CA LYS A 25 -7.93 10.15 3.04
C LYS A 25 -7.25 9.28 4.07
N TRP A 26 -6.99 8.03 3.68
CA TRP A 26 -6.27 7.07 4.50
C TRP A 26 -4.77 7.23 4.32
N TYR A 27 -4.05 7.10 5.42
CA TYR A 27 -2.59 7.01 5.44
C TYR A 27 -2.17 5.62 5.89
N PHE A 28 -1.10 5.11 5.31
CA PHE A 28 -0.61 3.75 5.52
C PHE A 28 0.81 3.79 6.06
N SER A 29 1.12 2.90 7.01
CA SER A 29 2.47 2.77 7.56
C SER A 29 3.43 2.24 6.49
N ILE A 30 4.41 3.05 6.12
CA ILE A 30 5.39 2.68 5.09
C ILE A 30 6.26 1.53 5.58
N VAL A 31 6.67 1.54 6.84
CA VAL A 31 7.51 0.49 7.42
C VAL A 31 6.80 -0.87 7.35
N ASP A 32 5.50 -0.90 7.63
CA ASP A 32 4.74 -2.14 7.58
C ASP A 32 4.67 -2.68 6.15
N ILE A 33 4.42 -1.81 5.17
CA ILE A 33 4.36 -2.19 3.75
C ILE A 33 5.71 -2.71 3.28
N VAL A 34 6.77 -1.98 3.56
CA VAL A 34 8.14 -2.37 3.17
C VAL A 34 8.53 -3.68 3.84
N GLY A 35 8.18 -3.85 5.11
CA GLY A 35 8.45 -5.07 5.85
C GLY A 35 7.80 -6.30 5.22
N VAL A 36 6.56 -6.19 4.81
CA VAL A 36 5.83 -7.28 4.13
C VAL A 36 6.45 -7.57 2.76
N LEU A 37 6.68 -6.54 1.96
CA LEU A 37 7.16 -6.70 0.58
C LEU A 37 8.60 -7.19 0.50
N THR A 38 9.40 -6.94 1.52
CA THR A 38 10.80 -7.37 1.56
C THR A 38 11.03 -8.53 2.53
N ASP A 39 9.95 -9.04 3.11
CA ASP A 39 9.98 -10.19 4.02
C ASP A 39 10.93 -10.00 5.21
N GLN A 40 10.89 -8.82 5.80
CA GLN A 40 11.73 -8.54 6.96
C GLN A 40 11.21 -9.29 8.19
N PRO A 41 12.10 -9.94 8.95
CA PRO A 41 11.67 -10.77 10.09
C PRO A 41 11.22 -9.97 11.31
N THR A 42 11.63 -8.71 11.42
CA THR A 42 11.30 -7.87 12.57
C THR A 42 10.95 -6.45 12.14
N PRO A 43 10.14 -5.72 12.95
CA PRO A 43 9.87 -4.31 12.69
C PRO A 43 11.14 -3.44 12.63
N LYS A 44 12.14 -3.79 13.44
CA LYS A 44 13.41 -3.05 13.44
C LYS A 44 14.13 -3.19 12.10
N ARG A 45 14.15 -4.38 11.52
CA ARG A 45 14.77 -4.60 10.21
C ARG A 45 13.98 -3.90 9.09
N ALA A 46 12.67 -3.90 9.19
CA ALA A 46 11.84 -3.17 8.25
C ALA A 46 12.14 -1.66 8.31
N SER A 47 12.28 -1.09 9.51
CA SER A 47 12.65 0.31 9.69
C SER A 47 14.02 0.63 9.09
N THR A 48 14.99 -0.27 9.29
CA THR A 48 16.33 -0.12 8.71
C THR A 48 16.27 -0.14 7.19
N TYR A 49 15.52 -1.07 6.62
CA TYR A 49 15.33 -1.14 5.17
C TYR A 49 14.73 0.17 4.62
N TRP A 50 13.68 0.67 5.28
CA TRP A 50 13.05 1.92 4.89
C TRP A 50 14.03 3.10 4.95
N SER A 51 14.86 3.18 6.00
CA SER A 51 15.85 4.24 6.12
C SER A 51 16.86 4.22 4.96
N VAL A 52 17.32 3.04 4.56
CA VAL A 52 18.22 2.87 3.42
C VAL A 52 17.52 3.28 2.13
N LEU A 53 16.28 2.85 1.95
CA LEU A 53 15.49 3.19 0.77
C LEU A 53 15.27 4.69 0.65
N LYS A 54 14.97 5.37 1.77
CA LYS A 54 14.83 6.83 1.79
C LYS A 54 16.09 7.53 1.30
N THR A 55 17.25 7.10 1.79
CA THR A 55 18.54 7.68 1.39
C THR A 55 18.76 7.51 -0.11
N ARG A 56 18.48 6.31 -0.62
CA ARG A 56 18.61 6.03 -2.06
C ARG A 56 17.68 6.88 -2.90
N LEU A 57 16.43 7.04 -2.47
CA LEU A 57 15.46 7.87 -3.18
C LEU A 57 15.91 9.33 -3.24
N LYS A 58 16.51 9.85 -2.17
CA LYS A 58 17.05 11.20 -2.17
C LYS A 58 18.20 11.33 -3.17
N GLU A 59 19.12 10.36 -3.19
CA GLU A 59 20.27 10.36 -4.10
C GLU A 59 19.84 10.27 -5.56
N GLU A 60 18.73 9.58 -5.83
CA GLU A 60 18.17 9.43 -7.17
C GLU A 60 17.32 10.63 -7.62
N GLY A 61 17.18 11.64 -6.77
CA GLY A 61 16.41 12.84 -7.08
C GLY A 61 14.91 12.71 -6.84
N ALA A 62 14.48 11.71 -6.09
CA ALA A 62 13.07 11.47 -5.76
C ALA A 62 12.65 12.09 -4.43
N GLU A 63 13.24 13.22 -4.04
CA GLU A 63 12.92 13.90 -2.78
C GLU A 63 11.46 14.31 -2.69
N GLU A 64 10.85 14.69 -3.81
CA GLU A 64 9.45 15.09 -3.86
C GLU A 64 8.54 13.98 -3.35
N LEU A 65 8.87 12.72 -3.65
CA LEU A 65 8.13 11.57 -3.15
C LEU A 65 8.14 11.51 -1.63
N LEU A 66 9.29 11.84 -1.03
CA LEU A 66 9.46 11.83 0.43
C LEU A 66 8.75 13.01 1.10
N THR A 67 8.62 14.15 0.43
CA THR A 67 7.88 15.29 0.98
C THR A 67 6.39 15.02 1.11
N ASN A 68 5.87 14.06 0.35
CA ASN A 68 4.46 13.64 0.45
C ASN A 68 4.22 12.69 1.62
N CYS A 69 5.27 12.20 2.27
CA CYS A 69 5.16 11.37 3.45
C CYS A 69 4.92 12.25 4.69
N LYS A 70 4.14 11.73 5.63
CA LYS A 70 3.88 12.38 6.92
C LYS A 70 4.38 11.50 8.05
N ARG A 71 4.48 12.08 9.25
CA ARG A 71 4.75 11.32 10.47
C ARG A 71 3.54 11.42 11.39
N LEU A 72 2.92 10.29 11.66
CA LEU A 72 1.78 10.19 12.56
C LEU A 72 2.13 9.22 13.68
N LYS A 73 1.57 9.45 14.86
CA LYS A 73 1.74 8.53 15.99
C LYS A 73 0.81 7.34 15.79
N LEU A 74 1.39 6.17 15.61
CA LEU A 74 0.64 4.92 15.47
C LEU A 74 0.97 3.98 16.61
N LEU A 75 0.00 3.14 16.97
CA LEU A 75 0.17 2.13 18.00
C LEU A 75 1.21 1.11 17.57
N SER A 76 2.18 0.83 18.44
CA SER A 76 3.26 -0.13 18.22
C SER A 76 3.09 -1.36 19.10
N ALA A 77 3.91 -2.38 18.85
CA ALA A 77 3.84 -3.66 19.57
C ALA A 77 4.05 -3.54 21.08
N ASP A 78 4.74 -2.48 21.53
CA ASP A 78 4.95 -2.22 22.96
C ASP A 78 3.74 -1.59 23.66
N GLY A 79 2.64 -1.39 22.94
CA GLY A 79 1.42 -0.77 23.46
C GLY A 79 1.46 0.75 23.51
N LYS A 80 2.54 1.36 23.04
CA LYS A 80 2.69 2.83 22.99
C LYS A 80 2.54 3.36 21.58
N HIS A 81 2.19 4.65 21.47
CA HIS A 81 2.11 5.32 20.19
C HIS A 81 3.44 5.98 19.87
N HIS A 82 4.00 5.65 18.71
CA HIS A 82 5.28 6.18 18.25
C HIS A 82 5.13 6.90 16.90
N PRO A 83 5.93 7.96 16.66
CA PRO A 83 5.96 8.60 15.35
C PRO A 83 6.35 7.60 14.27
N THR A 84 5.55 7.50 13.23
CA THR A 84 5.71 6.52 12.16
C THR A 84 5.54 7.22 10.82
N ASP A 85 6.43 6.90 9.87
CA ASP A 85 6.31 7.42 8.51
C ASP A 85 5.11 6.79 7.83
N VAL A 86 4.22 7.63 7.33
CA VAL A 86 2.99 7.20 6.64
C VAL A 86 2.87 7.95 5.31
N ALA A 87 2.11 7.37 4.39
CA ALA A 87 1.81 8.00 3.12
C ALA A 87 0.42 7.60 2.64
N ASP A 88 -0.16 8.43 1.77
CA ASP A 88 -1.41 8.09 1.12
C ASP A 88 -1.19 6.98 0.09
N ILE A 89 -2.26 6.41 -0.45
CA ILE A 89 -2.17 5.25 -1.32
C ILE A 89 -1.38 5.54 -2.60
N GLN A 90 -1.51 6.73 -3.15
CA GLN A 90 -0.78 7.11 -4.36
C GLN A 90 0.73 7.13 -4.12
N THR A 91 1.16 7.73 -3.03
CA THR A 91 2.57 7.79 -2.64
C THR A 91 3.10 6.40 -2.28
N VAL A 92 2.29 5.59 -1.58
CA VAL A 92 2.62 4.20 -1.26
C VAL A 92 2.92 3.41 -2.54
N PHE A 93 2.08 3.53 -3.56
CA PHE A 93 2.28 2.81 -4.82
C PHE A 93 3.58 3.21 -5.50
N ARG A 94 3.94 4.48 -5.47
CA ARG A 94 5.21 4.95 -6.03
C ARG A 94 6.40 4.40 -5.24
N ILE A 95 6.29 4.34 -3.92
CA ILE A 95 7.33 3.74 -3.08
C ILE A 95 7.50 2.25 -3.40
N ILE A 96 6.40 1.53 -3.54
CA ILE A 96 6.42 0.10 -3.89
C ILE A 96 7.17 -0.12 -5.21
N GLN A 97 6.96 0.74 -6.20
CA GLN A 97 7.65 0.64 -7.49
C GLN A 97 9.17 0.77 -7.35
N SER A 98 9.63 1.42 -6.30
CA SER A 98 11.05 1.63 -6.03
C SER A 98 11.69 0.50 -5.22
N VAL A 99 10.89 -0.45 -4.72
CA VAL A 99 11.40 -1.58 -3.91
C VAL A 99 11.98 -2.65 -4.84
N PRO A 100 13.31 -2.90 -4.79
CA PRO A 100 13.95 -3.87 -5.68
C PRO A 100 13.88 -5.29 -5.12
N SER A 101 12.70 -5.73 -4.72
CA SER A 101 12.50 -7.07 -4.17
C SER A 101 11.62 -7.90 -5.09
N SER A 102 11.97 -9.17 -5.30
CA SER A 102 11.15 -10.09 -6.07
C SER A 102 9.76 -10.26 -5.45
N LYS A 103 9.63 -10.07 -4.15
CA LYS A 103 8.34 -10.13 -3.45
C LYS A 103 7.42 -8.97 -3.80
N ALA A 104 7.96 -7.86 -4.27
CA ALA A 104 7.17 -6.73 -4.73
C ALA A 104 6.60 -6.94 -6.14
N GLU A 105 7.16 -7.86 -6.93
CA GLU A 105 6.73 -8.09 -8.31
C GLU A 105 5.25 -8.40 -8.48
N PRO A 106 4.64 -9.31 -7.68
CA PRO A 106 3.21 -9.58 -7.85
C PRO A 106 2.33 -8.37 -7.69
N ILE A 107 2.63 -7.49 -6.73
CA ILE A 107 1.85 -6.27 -6.54
C ILE A 107 2.13 -5.24 -7.63
N LYS A 108 3.37 -5.17 -8.13
CA LYS A 108 3.70 -4.31 -9.27
C LYS A 108 2.94 -4.74 -10.52
N GLN A 109 2.84 -6.04 -10.78
CA GLN A 109 2.09 -6.59 -11.90
C GLN A 109 0.59 -6.31 -11.74
N TRP A 110 0.06 -6.46 -10.53
CA TRP A 110 -1.32 -6.13 -10.25
C TRP A 110 -1.61 -4.64 -10.51
N MET A 111 -0.72 -3.76 -10.07
CA MET A 111 -0.84 -2.32 -10.31
C MET A 111 -0.86 -2.00 -11.81
N ALA A 112 0.00 -2.66 -12.59
CA ALA A 112 0.05 -2.48 -14.04
C ALA A 112 -1.27 -2.92 -14.69
N ARG A 113 -1.86 -4.03 -14.23
CA ARG A 113 -3.17 -4.49 -14.75
C ARG A 113 -4.28 -3.52 -14.41
N VAL A 114 -4.31 -3.02 -13.17
CA VAL A 114 -5.32 -2.04 -12.77
C VAL A 114 -5.22 -0.79 -13.64
N ALA A 115 -4.01 -0.30 -13.90
CA ALA A 115 -3.80 0.85 -14.77
C ALA A 115 -4.28 0.57 -16.20
N SER A 116 -3.96 -0.62 -16.74
CA SER A 116 -4.40 -1.03 -18.07
C SER A 116 -5.92 -1.13 -18.17
N ASP A 117 -6.56 -1.75 -17.16
CA ASP A 117 -8.01 -1.86 -17.10
C ASP A 117 -8.67 -0.49 -17.05
N ARG A 118 -8.08 0.44 -16.31
CA ARG A 118 -8.60 1.81 -16.21
C ARG A 118 -8.54 2.52 -17.56
N VAL A 119 -7.46 2.33 -18.31
CA VAL A 119 -7.34 2.89 -19.67
C VAL A 119 -8.41 2.32 -20.60
N ASP A 120 -8.63 0.99 -20.54
CA ASP A 120 -9.66 0.32 -21.32
C ASP A 120 -11.06 0.86 -20.97
N GLU A 121 -11.35 1.08 -19.69
CA GLU A 121 -12.62 1.62 -19.22
C GLU A 121 -12.86 3.05 -19.70
N MET A 122 -11.82 3.82 -19.90
CA MET A 122 -11.94 5.17 -20.45
C MET A 122 -12.40 5.14 -21.90
N GLN A 123 -12.09 4.06 -22.63
CA GLN A 123 -12.53 3.85 -24.01
C GLN A 123 -13.88 3.13 -24.07
N ASP A 124 -14.18 2.28 -23.09
CA ASP A 124 -15.43 1.52 -23.00
C ASP A 124 -15.97 1.58 -21.55
N PRO A 125 -16.81 2.57 -21.23
CA PRO A 125 -17.32 2.74 -19.86
C PRO A 125 -18.13 1.56 -19.32
N GLU A 126 -18.65 0.68 -20.18
CA GLU A 126 -19.38 -0.51 -19.70
C GLU A 126 -18.48 -1.43 -18.89
N LEU A 127 -17.18 -1.47 -19.17
CA LEU A 127 -16.22 -2.29 -18.43
C LEU A 127 -16.14 -1.85 -16.95
N ALA A 128 -16.24 -0.56 -16.68
CA ALA A 128 -16.24 -0.04 -15.31
C ALA A 128 -17.50 -0.47 -14.58
N ILE A 129 -18.65 -0.48 -15.25
CA ILE A 129 -19.93 -0.92 -14.68
C ILE A 129 -19.86 -2.40 -14.32
N ASP A 130 -19.34 -3.23 -15.22
CA ASP A 130 -19.20 -4.67 -15.02
C ASP A 130 -18.29 -4.97 -13.83
N ARG A 131 -17.18 -4.26 -13.69
CA ARG A 131 -16.28 -4.42 -12.55
C ARG A 131 -16.95 -4.04 -11.25
N GLY A 132 -17.67 -2.92 -11.21
CA GLY A 132 -18.39 -2.47 -10.03
C GLY A 132 -19.47 -3.46 -9.61
N TYR A 133 -20.16 -4.05 -10.57
CA TYR A 133 -21.18 -5.05 -10.33
C TYR A 133 -20.59 -6.34 -9.71
N ALA A 134 -19.48 -6.80 -10.25
CA ALA A 134 -18.79 -7.98 -9.74
C ALA A 134 -18.29 -7.75 -8.30
N TYR A 135 -17.76 -6.58 -8.02
CA TYR A 135 -17.30 -6.21 -6.68
C TYR A 135 -18.46 -6.19 -5.67
N TYR A 136 -19.57 -5.55 -6.04
CA TYR A 136 -20.74 -5.48 -5.18
C TYR A 136 -21.28 -6.87 -4.86
N ARG A 137 -21.40 -7.72 -5.88
CA ARG A 137 -21.89 -9.10 -5.73
C ARG A 137 -21.03 -9.89 -4.76
N SER A 138 -19.71 -9.77 -4.87
CA SER A 138 -18.77 -10.42 -3.98
C SER A 138 -18.96 -9.98 -2.52
N ARG A 139 -19.16 -8.69 -2.28
CA ARG A 139 -19.38 -8.14 -0.93
C ARG A 139 -20.69 -8.61 -0.31
N VAL A 140 -21.75 -8.63 -1.08
CA VAL A 140 -23.06 -9.08 -0.61
C VAL A 140 -23.01 -10.55 -0.18
N PHE A 141 -22.41 -11.41 -0.98
CA PHE A 141 -22.29 -12.83 -0.64
C PHE A 141 -21.43 -13.05 0.61
N ARG A 142 -20.37 -12.29 0.80
CA ARG A 142 -19.56 -12.36 2.02
C ARG A 142 -20.37 -12.01 3.27
N GLY A 143 -21.22 -11.02 3.18
CA GLY A 143 -22.10 -10.63 4.28
C GLY A 143 -23.11 -11.70 4.64
N MET A 144 -23.58 -12.46 3.66
CA MET A 144 -24.54 -13.53 3.87
C MET A 144 -23.95 -14.77 4.53
N ASP A 145 -22.64 -14.99 4.37
CA ASP A 145 -21.94 -16.15 4.95
C ASP A 145 -21.60 -15.95 6.43
N GLN A 146 -21.83 -14.77 6.97
CA GLN A 146 -21.64 -14.47 8.39
C GLN A 146 -22.96 -14.49 9.12
#